data_2d1d4f4cbfcb2bb79e7ac8e6dfc28409
#
_entry.id   2d1d4f4cbfcb2bb79e7ac8e6dfc28409
#
_cell.length_a   1.000
_cell.length_b   1.000
_cell.length_c   1.000
_cell.angle_alpha   90.00
_cell.angle_beta   90.00
_cell.angle_gamma   90.00
#
_symmetry.space_group_name_H-M   'P 1'
#
loop_
_entity.id
_entity.type
_entity.pdbx_description
1 polymer ?
#
loop_
_entity_poly.entity_id
_entity_poly.type
_entity_poly.pdbx_seq_one_letter_code
_entity_poly.pdbx_strand_id
1 'polypeptide(L)'
;SYIGSGGTGRNTTVLRANYKTPETIRFYQASFELYRNLAEELDFNLLRSERGLLWLAHSEAQINSQRERALQNQVFGVDTVFLTAPEVAEVCRELDMTCGGVRPILGAAYHPPGSIIRHDGVVWGYAAAAERLGVQVHQGVEVTGVTVAHGRCTGVRTNRGEIAAGAVLSAVGGYVTQIADMVGLKLPIVTHPLQAFVTQSYKPVLDRIVASADLHIYVSQSARGEMLVGAEIDPYTCYSTRSTFPFVSSCAARAIDLFPFMANLRLLRQWSGVCDMTPDYSPLLGTTPVGQFFLS
;
A
#
# COMPACT_ATOMS: atom_id res chain seq x y z
N SER A 1 3.68 19.05 -8.25
CA SER A 1 4.09 17.76 -7.65
C SER A 1 5.54 17.45 -8.01
N TYR A 2 6.18 16.60 -7.24
CA TYR A 2 7.54 16.10 -7.43
C TYR A 2 7.50 14.56 -7.44
N ILE A 3 8.60 13.90 -7.84
CA ILE A 3 8.72 12.45 -7.86
C ILE A 3 8.43 11.88 -6.46
N GLY A 4 7.47 10.97 -6.35
CA GLY A 4 7.04 10.37 -5.09
C GLY A 4 6.02 11.19 -4.28
N SER A 5 5.59 12.36 -4.72
CA SER A 5 4.62 13.19 -3.96
C SER A 5 3.19 12.64 -3.93
N GLY A 6 2.85 11.69 -4.78
CA GLY A 6 1.54 11.01 -4.84
C GLY A 6 1.39 9.88 -3.83
N GLY A 7 0.60 8.87 -4.20
CA GLY A 7 0.34 7.68 -3.38
C GLY A 7 1.61 6.94 -2.95
N THR A 8 2.63 6.86 -3.83
CA THR A 8 3.89 6.20 -3.51
C THR A 8 4.57 6.79 -2.27
N GLY A 9 4.67 8.11 -2.14
CA GLY A 9 5.32 8.74 -0.98
C GLY A 9 4.44 8.79 0.28
N ARG A 10 3.23 8.24 0.23
CA ARG A 10 2.27 8.21 1.34
C ARG A 10 1.89 6.81 1.78
N ASN A 11 2.41 5.78 1.10
CA ASN A 11 2.15 4.40 1.49
C ASN A 11 3.03 3.96 2.68
N THR A 12 2.75 2.78 3.21
CA THR A 12 3.38 2.22 4.40
C THR A 12 4.35 1.09 4.08
N THR A 13 4.70 0.94 2.82
CA THR A 13 5.88 0.19 2.34
C THR A 13 5.86 -1.33 2.52
N VAL A 14 4.72 -1.95 2.72
CA VAL A 14 4.60 -3.41 2.87
C VAL A 14 4.51 -4.07 1.50
N LEU A 15 5.39 -5.03 1.23
CA LEU A 15 5.32 -5.95 0.11
C LEU A 15 4.84 -7.32 0.58
N ARG A 16 3.84 -7.87 -0.11
CA ARG A 16 3.29 -9.19 0.19
C ARG A 16 2.65 -9.84 -1.04
N ALA A 17 2.51 -11.16 -1.03
CA ALA A 17 1.81 -11.92 -2.07
C ALA A 17 0.59 -12.70 -1.53
N ASN A 18 0.39 -12.76 -0.22
CA ASN A 18 -0.65 -13.55 0.44
C ASN A 18 -2.04 -12.89 0.40
N TYR A 19 -2.65 -12.90 -0.76
CA TYR A 19 -4.00 -12.38 -1.01
C TYR A 19 -5.10 -13.45 -0.84
N LYS A 20 -6.37 -13.12 -1.14
CA LYS A 20 -7.53 -13.97 -0.85
C LYS A 20 -8.16 -14.63 -2.09
N THR A 21 -7.99 -14.07 -3.27
CA THR A 21 -8.56 -14.64 -4.49
C THR A 21 -7.47 -15.19 -5.41
N PRO A 22 -7.72 -16.23 -6.19
CA PRO A 22 -6.75 -16.81 -7.12
C PRO A 22 -6.10 -15.77 -8.04
N GLU A 23 -6.90 -14.86 -8.57
CA GLU A 23 -6.46 -13.82 -9.50
C GLU A 23 -5.50 -12.84 -8.80
N THR A 24 -5.88 -12.36 -7.60
CA THR A 24 -5.03 -11.43 -6.83
C THR A 24 -3.77 -12.12 -6.32
N ILE A 25 -3.84 -13.39 -5.91
CA ILE A 25 -2.66 -14.15 -5.50
C ILE A 25 -1.65 -14.21 -6.65
N ARG A 26 -2.07 -14.63 -7.86
CA ARG A 26 -1.19 -14.71 -9.04
C ARG A 26 -0.62 -13.36 -9.44
N PHE A 27 -1.45 -12.33 -9.47
CA PHE A 27 -1.03 -10.98 -9.83
C PHE A 27 0.03 -10.43 -8.87
N TYR A 28 -0.22 -10.53 -7.56
CA TYR A 28 0.73 -10.01 -6.57
C TYR A 28 1.95 -10.92 -6.37
N GLN A 29 1.83 -12.23 -6.63
CA GLN A 29 2.98 -13.13 -6.69
C GLN A 29 3.93 -12.71 -7.82
N ALA A 30 3.42 -12.48 -9.02
CA ALA A 30 4.22 -11.98 -10.14
C ALA A 30 4.87 -10.63 -9.82
N SER A 31 4.14 -9.70 -9.21
CA SER A 31 4.68 -8.43 -8.74
C SER A 31 5.77 -8.62 -7.69
N PHE A 32 5.55 -9.52 -6.73
CA PHE A 32 6.52 -9.80 -5.66
C PHE A 32 7.84 -10.36 -6.21
N GLU A 33 7.78 -11.24 -7.24
CA GLU A 33 8.96 -11.77 -7.91
C GLU A 33 9.74 -10.67 -8.65
N LEU A 34 9.04 -9.74 -9.31
CA LEU A 34 9.70 -8.57 -9.92
C LEU A 34 10.49 -7.76 -8.88
N TYR A 35 9.94 -7.55 -7.69
CA TYR A 35 10.63 -6.83 -6.62
C TYR A 35 11.87 -7.54 -6.07
N ARG A 36 12.05 -8.85 -6.31
CA ARG A 36 13.26 -9.57 -5.86
C ARG A 36 14.51 -9.07 -6.56
N ASN A 37 14.42 -8.80 -7.86
CA ASN A 37 15.53 -8.42 -8.70
C ASN A 37 15.56 -6.91 -9.04
N LEU A 38 14.54 -6.17 -8.60
CA LEU A 38 14.31 -4.79 -8.99
C LEU A 38 15.48 -3.85 -8.61
N ALA A 39 16.16 -4.10 -7.50
CA ALA A 39 17.28 -3.29 -7.06
C ALA A 39 18.48 -3.42 -8.05
N GLU A 40 18.72 -4.62 -8.56
CA GLU A 40 19.75 -4.89 -9.57
C GLU A 40 19.36 -4.31 -10.93
N GLU A 41 18.12 -4.52 -11.36
CA GLU A 41 17.60 -4.00 -12.63
C GLU A 41 17.65 -2.47 -12.69
N LEU A 42 17.31 -1.79 -11.60
CA LEU A 42 17.32 -0.33 -11.53
C LEU A 42 18.70 0.25 -11.22
N ASP A 43 19.68 -0.58 -10.84
CA ASP A 43 20.96 -0.14 -10.27
C ASP A 43 20.74 0.86 -9.13
N PHE A 44 19.83 0.49 -8.20
CA PHE A 44 19.41 1.38 -7.11
C PHE A 44 19.03 0.59 -5.86
N ASN A 45 19.59 0.96 -4.69
CA ASN A 45 19.29 0.28 -3.44
C ASN A 45 17.89 0.64 -2.93
N LEU A 46 16.98 -0.32 -2.96
CA LEU A 46 15.59 -0.16 -2.53
C LEU A 46 15.38 -0.40 -1.03
N LEU A 47 16.42 -0.81 -0.31
CA LEU A 47 16.37 -1.15 1.12
C LEU A 47 15.23 -2.12 1.46
N ARG A 48 15.07 -3.16 0.63
CA ARG A 48 14.09 -4.23 0.89
C ARG A 48 14.59 -5.10 2.03
N SER A 49 13.69 -5.39 2.99
CA SER A 49 13.97 -6.23 4.15
C SER A 49 12.83 -7.21 4.37
N GLU A 50 13.11 -8.50 4.28
CA GLU A 50 12.16 -9.56 4.61
C GLU A 50 11.96 -9.61 6.12
N ARG A 51 10.72 -9.45 6.57
CA ARG A 51 10.34 -9.34 7.97
C ARG A 51 9.30 -10.37 8.38
N GLY A 52 8.58 -10.92 7.40
CA GLY A 52 7.38 -11.68 7.65
C GLY A 52 6.19 -10.80 8.00
N LEU A 53 4.99 -11.24 7.61
CA LEU A 53 3.73 -10.55 7.87
C LEU A 53 2.78 -11.48 8.62
N LEU A 54 2.29 -11.02 9.76
CA LEU A 54 1.24 -11.66 10.56
C LEU A 54 -0.10 -10.97 10.30
N TRP A 55 -1.11 -11.74 9.90
CA TRP A 55 -2.51 -11.33 9.88
C TRP A 55 -3.22 -11.95 11.08
N LEU A 56 -3.43 -11.17 12.13
CA LEU A 56 -3.99 -11.63 13.40
C LEU A 56 -5.45 -12.04 13.27
N ALA A 57 -5.86 -13.01 14.08
CA ALA A 57 -7.23 -13.46 14.27
C ALA A 57 -7.62 -13.31 15.74
N HIS A 58 -8.77 -12.67 16.00
CA HIS A 58 -9.30 -12.38 17.33
C HIS A 58 -10.64 -13.10 17.60
N SER A 59 -11.12 -13.90 16.64
CA SER A 59 -12.35 -14.70 16.74
C SER A 59 -12.22 -16.00 15.97
N GLU A 60 -13.08 -16.99 16.26
CA GLU A 60 -13.12 -18.27 15.52
C GLU A 60 -13.41 -18.06 14.02
N ALA A 61 -14.29 -17.12 13.67
CA ALA A 61 -14.56 -16.80 12.28
C ALA A 61 -13.31 -16.31 11.56
N GLN A 62 -12.49 -15.53 12.24
CA GLN A 62 -11.21 -15.06 11.68
C GLN A 62 -10.16 -16.16 11.64
N ILE A 63 -10.08 -17.06 12.62
CA ILE A 63 -9.22 -18.25 12.55
C ILE A 63 -9.53 -19.03 11.27
N ASN A 64 -10.80 -19.30 10.99
CA ASN A 64 -11.21 -20.00 9.78
C ASN A 64 -10.82 -19.23 8.51
N SER A 65 -11.06 -17.92 8.48
CA SER A 65 -10.66 -17.07 7.35
C SER A 65 -9.15 -17.03 7.14
N GLN A 66 -8.34 -17.03 8.21
CA GLN A 66 -6.88 -17.04 8.07
C GLN A 66 -6.33 -18.41 7.70
N ARG A 67 -6.96 -19.50 8.15
CA ARG A 67 -6.63 -20.87 7.70
C ARG A 67 -6.94 -21.04 6.20
N GLU A 68 -8.11 -20.60 5.76
CA GLU A 68 -8.49 -20.63 4.35
C GLU A 68 -7.49 -19.82 3.51
N ARG A 69 -7.14 -18.62 3.96
CA ARG A 69 -6.11 -17.80 3.29
C ARG A 69 -4.79 -18.56 3.17
N ALA A 70 -4.32 -19.19 4.24
CA ALA A 70 -3.07 -19.95 4.22
C ALA A 70 -3.14 -21.10 3.21
N LEU A 71 -4.20 -21.89 3.24
CA LEU A 71 -4.40 -23.02 2.32
C LEU A 71 -4.47 -22.57 0.86
N GLN A 72 -5.26 -21.52 0.56
CA GLN A 72 -5.35 -20.98 -0.79
C GLN A 72 -3.98 -20.52 -1.30
N ASN A 73 -3.24 -19.78 -0.49
CA ASN A 73 -1.91 -19.30 -0.87
C ASN A 73 -0.94 -20.46 -1.14
N GLN A 74 -0.95 -21.51 -0.31
CA GLN A 74 -0.13 -22.72 -0.52
C GLN A 74 -0.44 -23.41 -1.86
N VAL A 75 -1.72 -23.51 -2.24
CA VAL A 75 -2.13 -24.07 -3.53
C VAL A 75 -1.50 -23.32 -4.71
N PHE A 76 -1.29 -22.00 -4.57
CA PHE A 76 -0.65 -21.17 -5.59
C PHE A 76 0.86 -21.00 -5.39
N GLY A 77 1.47 -21.75 -4.47
CA GLY A 77 2.92 -21.69 -4.21
C GLY A 77 3.37 -20.45 -3.47
N VAL A 78 2.45 -19.72 -2.81
CA VAL A 78 2.78 -18.57 -1.96
C VAL A 78 2.94 -19.05 -0.52
N ASP A 79 4.16 -18.91 0.01
CA ASP A 79 4.50 -19.32 1.37
C ASP A 79 3.66 -18.55 2.39
N THR A 80 2.67 -19.23 2.95
CA THR A 80 1.77 -18.70 3.99
C THR A 80 1.30 -19.87 4.85
N VAL A 81 1.45 -19.77 6.16
CA VAL A 81 1.03 -20.79 7.13
C VAL A 81 0.08 -20.20 8.16
N PHE A 82 -0.78 -21.01 8.72
CA PHE A 82 -1.56 -20.61 9.89
C PHE A 82 -0.79 -20.95 11.16
N LEU A 83 -0.66 -19.98 12.05
CA LEU A 83 -0.06 -20.12 13.38
C LEU A 83 -1.14 -20.07 14.46
N THR A 84 -1.03 -20.96 15.45
CA THR A 84 -1.80 -20.93 16.69
C THR A 84 -1.33 -19.76 17.60
N ALA A 85 -2.11 -19.41 18.62
CA ALA A 85 -1.73 -18.34 19.54
C ALA A 85 -0.35 -18.53 20.20
N PRO A 86 0.04 -19.73 20.70
CA PRO A 86 1.39 -19.95 21.21
C PRO A 86 2.48 -19.71 20.16
N GLU A 87 2.28 -20.18 18.92
CA GLU A 87 3.24 -19.98 17.82
C GLU A 87 3.36 -18.50 17.43
N VAL A 88 2.24 -17.75 17.45
CA VAL A 88 2.27 -16.30 17.23
C VAL A 88 3.11 -15.60 18.30
N ALA A 89 2.96 -15.99 19.58
CA ALA A 89 3.74 -15.44 20.69
C ALA A 89 5.25 -15.75 20.56
N GLU A 90 5.61 -16.88 19.98
CA GLU A 90 7.01 -17.22 19.69
C GLU A 90 7.59 -16.39 18.54
N VAL A 91 6.79 -16.17 17.48
CA VAL A 91 7.21 -15.44 16.27
C VAL A 91 7.29 -13.93 16.51
N CYS A 92 6.44 -13.38 17.39
CA CYS A 92 6.40 -11.95 17.70
C CYS A 92 6.19 -11.76 19.22
N ARG A 93 7.28 -11.78 19.95
CA ARG A 93 7.29 -11.74 21.44
C ARG A 93 6.85 -10.40 22.02
N GLU A 94 6.86 -9.36 21.22
CA GLU A 94 6.49 -8.00 21.59
C GLU A 94 4.97 -7.79 21.67
N LEU A 95 4.18 -8.72 21.09
CA LEU A 95 2.72 -8.65 21.10
C LEU A 95 2.18 -8.92 22.51
N ASP A 96 1.26 -8.08 22.95
CA ASP A 96 0.34 -8.42 24.02
C ASP A 96 -0.73 -9.39 23.48
N MET A 97 -0.58 -10.67 23.78
CA MET A 97 -1.51 -11.70 23.32
C MET A 97 -2.93 -11.52 23.89
N THR A 98 -3.10 -10.75 24.97
CA THR A 98 -4.41 -10.40 25.52
C THR A 98 -5.06 -9.22 24.79
N CYS A 99 -4.25 -8.46 24.03
CA CYS A 99 -4.66 -7.25 23.32
C CYS A 99 -5.45 -6.30 24.22
N GLY A 100 -4.82 -5.84 25.29
CA GLY A 100 -5.43 -4.99 26.30
C GLY A 100 -6.56 -5.67 27.09
N GLY A 101 -6.67 -7.00 27.03
CA GLY A 101 -7.71 -7.77 27.72
C GLY A 101 -9.08 -7.79 27.01
N VAL A 102 -9.22 -7.13 25.87
CA VAL A 102 -10.54 -6.98 25.20
C VAL A 102 -10.70 -7.94 24.01
N ARG A 103 -9.63 -8.17 23.24
CA ARG A 103 -9.65 -8.98 22.01
C ARG A 103 -8.40 -9.84 21.91
N PRO A 104 -8.35 -10.97 22.66
CA PRO A 104 -7.16 -11.82 22.67
C PRO A 104 -6.81 -12.30 21.25
N ILE A 105 -5.52 -12.48 21.01
CA ILE A 105 -5.01 -13.01 19.76
C ILE A 105 -5.11 -14.55 19.82
N LEU A 106 -5.90 -15.12 18.92
CA LEU A 106 -6.19 -16.56 18.89
C LEU A 106 -5.35 -17.30 17.84
N GLY A 107 -4.70 -16.60 16.95
CA GLY A 107 -3.86 -17.14 15.90
C GLY A 107 -3.56 -16.09 14.83
N ALA A 108 -2.86 -16.49 13.77
CA ALA A 108 -2.56 -15.62 12.63
C ALA A 108 -2.29 -16.43 11.35
N ALA A 109 -2.56 -15.83 10.18
CA ALA A 109 -1.87 -16.24 8.96
C ALA A 109 -0.51 -15.57 8.92
N TYR A 110 0.56 -16.34 8.79
CA TYR A 110 1.92 -15.86 8.70
C TYR A 110 2.47 -16.04 7.29
N HIS A 111 2.98 -14.96 6.71
CA HIS A 111 3.62 -14.93 5.39
C HIS A 111 5.11 -14.58 5.58
N PRO A 112 6.01 -15.58 5.68
CA PRO A 112 7.42 -15.36 5.94
C PRO A 112 8.11 -14.40 4.98
N PRO A 113 7.84 -14.43 3.63
CA PRO A 113 8.48 -13.52 2.70
C PRO A 113 8.01 -12.07 2.79
N GLY A 114 6.97 -11.77 3.57
CA GLY A 114 6.46 -10.42 3.77
C GLY A 114 7.60 -9.43 4.06
N SER A 115 7.67 -8.33 3.31
CA SER A 115 8.83 -7.44 3.33
C SER A 115 8.41 -5.99 3.55
N ILE A 116 9.32 -5.19 4.07
CA ILE A 116 9.25 -3.73 3.97
C ILE A 116 10.25 -3.26 2.91
N ILE A 117 9.96 -2.12 2.29
CA ILE A 117 10.81 -1.51 1.27
C ILE A 117 10.78 0.01 1.42
N ARG A 118 11.79 0.72 0.94
CA ARG A 118 11.76 2.18 0.89
C ARG A 118 11.04 2.65 -0.38
N HIS A 119 9.84 3.18 -0.21
CA HIS A 119 9.01 3.67 -1.32
C HIS A 119 9.65 4.81 -2.11
N ASP A 120 10.40 5.70 -1.44
CA ASP A 120 11.20 6.73 -2.08
C ASP A 120 12.34 6.14 -2.92
N GLY A 121 13.04 5.11 -2.41
CA GLY A 121 14.04 4.37 -3.17
C GLY A 121 13.48 3.75 -4.45
N VAL A 122 12.30 3.15 -4.36
CA VAL A 122 11.62 2.54 -5.52
C VAL A 122 11.33 3.60 -6.59
N VAL A 123 10.67 4.70 -6.22
CA VAL A 123 10.27 5.69 -7.22
C VAL A 123 11.45 6.47 -7.79
N TRP A 124 12.48 6.72 -7.00
CA TRP A 124 13.71 7.35 -7.49
C TRP A 124 14.54 6.41 -8.37
N GLY A 125 14.61 5.11 -8.03
CA GLY A 125 15.23 4.10 -8.86
C GLY A 125 14.58 4.00 -10.24
N TYR A 126 13.24 3.91 -10.27
CA TYR A 126 12.50 3.94 -11.53
C TYR A 126 12.71 5.24 -12.32
N ALA A 127 12.67 6.40 -11.68
CA ALA A 127 12.88 7.68 -12.35
C ALA A 127 14.28 7.75 -12.96
N ALA A 128 15.32 7.40 -12.20
CA ALA A 128 16.71 7.40 -12.69
C ALA A 128 16.90 6.41 -13.85
N ALA A 129 16.32 5.20 -13.75
CA ALA A 129 16.40 4.22 -14.83
C ALA A 129 15.64 4.69 -16.08
N ALA A 130 14.48 5.29 -15.92
CA ALA A 130 13.69 5.86 -17.04
C ALA A 130 14.46 6.98 -17.74
N GLU A 131 15.09 7.88 -17.01
CA GLU A 131 15.92 8.97 -17.56
C GLU A 131 17.11 8.40 -18.34
N ARG A 132 17.78 7.35 -17.86
CA ARG A 132 18.85 6.64 -18.61
C ARG A 132 18.37 6.07 -19.94
N LEU A 133 17.09 5.71 -20.04
CA LEU A 133 16.43 5.24 -21.27
C LEU A 133 15.86 6.37 -22.13
N GLY A 134 16.10 7.64 -21.78
CA GLY A 134 15.67 8.81 -22.55
C GLY A 134 14.26 9.29 -22.23
N VAL A 135 13.62 8.79 -21.18
CA VAL A 135 12.32 9.30 -20.71
C VAL A 135 12.49 10.67 -20.11
N GLN A 136 11.65 11.62 -20.51
CA GLN A 136 11.63 12.97 -19.96
C GLN A 136 10.67 13.05 -18.77
N VAL A 137 11.18 13.38 -17.59
CA VAL A 137 10.40 13.53 -16.36
C VAL A 137 10.13 15.01 -16.08
N HIS A 138 8.89 15.44 -16.24
CA HIS A 138 8.48 16.84 -16.05
C HIS A 138 7.81 17.04 -14.67
N GLN A 139 8.59 17.47 -13.68
CA GLN A 139 8.08 17.79 -12.36
C GLN A 139 7.39 19.16 -12.33
N GLY A 140 6.37 19.30 -11.47
CA GLY A 140 5.62 20.57 -11.36
C GLY A 140 4.76 20.89 -12.59
N VAL A 141 4.51 19.89 -13.45
CA VAL A 141 3.58 19.98 -14.57
C VAL A 141 2.27 19.31 -14.19
N GLU A 142 1.17 20.00 -14.36
CA GLU A 142 -0.19 19.54 -14.10
C GLU A 142 -0.94 19.33 -15.41
N VAL A 143 -1.52 18.14 -15.59
CA VAL A 143 -2.41 17.86 -16.70
C VAL A 143 -3.77 18.48 -16.40
N THR A 144 -4.20 19.43 -17.24
CA THR A 144 -5.46 20.16 -17.11
C THR A 144 -6.51 19.72 -18.11
N GLY A 145 -6.16 18.83 -19.04
CA GLY A 145 -7.07 18.27 -20.02
C GLY A 145 -6.40 17.21 -20.88
N VAL A 146 -7.20 16.38 -21.52
CA VAL A 146 -6.77 15.40 -22.52
C VAL A 146 -7.33 15.81 -23.87
N THR A 147 -6.49 15.83 -24.91
CA THR A 147 -6.89 16.17 -26.25
C THR A 147 -7.37 14.93 -26.99
N VAL A 148 -8.62 14.97 -27.49
CA VAL A 148 -9.24 13.87 -28.24
C VAL A 148 -9.67 14.38 -29.61
N ALA A 149 -9.31 13.68 -30.67
CA ALA A 149 -9.75 13.91 -32.03
C ALA A 149 -10.23 12.61 -32.66
N HIS A 150 -11.40 12.64 -33.28
CA HIS A 150 -12.00 11.46 -33.94
C HIS A 150 -12.06 10.22 -33.05
N GLY A 151 -12.40 10.39 -31.74
CA GLY A 151 -12.50 9.32 -30.77
C GLY A 151 -11.16 8.74 -30.29
N ARG A 152 -10.04 9.37 -30.59
CA ARG A 152 -8.68 8.95 -30.19
C ARG A 152 -7.97 10.07 -29.43
N CYS A 153 -7.25 9.68 -28.40
CA CYS A 153 -6.37 10.57 -27.67
C CYS A 153 -5.18 10.98 -28.56
N THR A 154 -4.86 12.26 -28.59
CA THR A 154 -3.75 12.82 -29.38
C THR A 154 -2.76 13.61 -28.56
N GLY A 155 -2.98 13.73 -27.25
CA GLY A 155 -2.09 14.42 -26.34
C GLY A 155 -2.77 14.90 -25.08
N VAL A 156 -2.09 15.78 -24.35
CA VAL A 156 -2.58 16.38 -23.11
C VAL A 156 -2.35 17.89 -23.12
N ARG A 157 -3.24 18.60 -22.44
CA ARG A 157 -3.05 20.03 -22.10
C ARG A 157 -2.48 20.08 -20.67
N THR A 158 -1.54 20.96 -20.47
CA THR A 158 -0.92 21.18 -19.17
C THR A 158 -0.92 22.65 -18.79
N ASN A 159 -0.60 22.94 -17.54
CA ASN A 159 -0.37 24.31 -17.05
C ASN A 159 0.88 24.98 -17.68
N ARG A 160 1.64 24.26 -18.55
CA ARG A 160 2.83 24.76 -19.24
C ARG A 160 2.74 24.63 -20.77
N GLY A 161 1.57 24.37 -21.30
CA GLY A 161 1.33 24.18 -22.74
C GLY A 161 0.82 22.80 -23.09
N GLU A 162 0.71 22.52 -24.37
CA GLU A 162 0.21 21.26 -24.91
C GLU A 162 1.35 20.31 -25.24
N ILE A 163 1.12 19.01 -25.03
CA ILE A 163 2.02 17.93 -25.37
C ILE A 163 1.27 17.00 -26.32
N ALA A 164 1.71 16.93 -27.58
CA ALA A 164 1.19 15.97 -28.54
C ALA A 164 1.78 14.58 -28.26
N ALA A 165 0.94 13.56 -28.31
CA ALA A 165 1.36 12.17 -28.04
C ALA A 165 0.57 11.19 -28.90
N GLY A 166 1.22 10.11 -29.33
CA GLY A 166 0.56 9.00 -30.04
C GLY A 166 -0.34 8.14 -29.14
N ALA A 167 -0.08 8.15 -27.82
CA ALA A 167 -0.87 7.49 -26.79
C ALA A 167 -0.68 8.16 -25.44
N VAL A 168 -1.66 8.04 -24.54
CA VAL A 168 -1.62 8.54 -23.17
C VAL A 168 -1.98 7.41 -22.20
N LEU A 169 -1.12 7.18 -21.21
CA LEU A 169 -1.40 6.29 -20.07
C LEU A 169 -1.70 7.16 -18.83
N SER A 170 -2.88 7.00 -18.26
CA SER A 170 -3.24 7.59 -16.98
C SER A 170 -2.85 6.63 -15.85
N ALA A 171 -1.78 6.98 -15.11
CA ALA A 171 -1.26 6.23 -13.97
C ALA A 171 -1.22 7.15 -12.72
N VAL A 172 -2.34 7.79 -12.41
CA VAL A 172 -2.43 8.87 -11.43
C VAL A 172 -3.01 8.44 -10.07
N GLY A 173 -3.22 7.14 -9.87
CA GLY A 173 -3.77 6.56 -8.64
C GLY A 173 -5.10 7.20 -8.25
N GLY A 174 -5.26 7.64 -7.02
CA GLY A 174 -6.51 8.19 -6.50
C GLY A 174 -7.13 9.37 -7.26
N TYR A 175 -6.43 9.92 -8.26
CA TYR A 175 -6.95 10.99 -9.15
C TYR A 175 -7.47 10.46 -10.50
N VAL A 176 -7.53 9.13 -10.69
CA VAL A 176 -7.86 8.51 -11.97
C VAL A 176 -9.24 8.91 -12.50
N THR A 177 -10.24 9.06 -11.64
CA THR A 177 -11.59 9.50 -12.04
C THR A 177 -11.61 10.92 -12.61
N GLN A 178 -10.80 11.82 -12.06
CA GLN A 178 -10.69 13.19 -12.56
C GLN A 178 -10.09 13.24 -13.97
N ILE A 179 -9.07 12.42 -14.23
CA ILE A 179 -8.48 12.34 -15.58
C ILE A 179 -9.42 11.61 -16.55
N ALA A 180 -10.10 10.57 -16.10
CA ALA A 180 -11.10 9.85 -16.92
C ALA A 180 -12.28 10.76 -17.32
N ASP A 181 -12.73 11.63 -16.43
CA ASP A 181 -13.78 12.63 -16.72
C ASP A 181 -13.38 13.60 -17.84
N MET A 182 -12.09 13.92 -17.99
CA MET A 182 -11.59 14.79 -19.07
C MET A 182 -11.81 14.19 -20.48
N VAL A 183 -12.00 12.88 -20.56
CA VAL A 183 -12.29 12.15 -21.81
C VAL A 183 -13.71 11.56 -21.83
N GLY A 184 -14.57 11.96 -20.89
CA GLY A 184 -15.96 11.52 -20.80
C GLY A 184 -16.15 10.09 -20.28
N LEU A 185 -15.14 9.47 -19.69
CA LEU A 185 -15.24 8.13 -19.11
C LEU A 185 -15.70 8.20 -17.66
N LYS A 186 -16.64 7.33 -17.30
CA LYS A 186 -17.06 7.12 -15.90
C LYS A 186 -16.50 5.79 -15.40
N LEU A 187 -15.69 5.84 -14.37
CA LEU A 187 -15.08 4.67 -13.75
C LEU A 187 -15.82 4.32 -12.46
N PRO A 188 -16.00 3.03 -12.16
CA PRO A 188 -16.59 2.58 -10.90
C PRO A 188 -15.55 2.66 -9.76
N ILE A 189 -14.94 3.82 -9.59
CA ILE A 189 -13.89 4.06 -8.60
C ILE A 189 -14.33 5.16 -7.66
N VAL A 190 -14.13 4.95 -6.37
CA VAL A 190 -14.35 5.94 -5.32
C VAL A 190 -13.05 6.17 -4.57
N THR A 191 -12.69 7.45 -4.38
CA THR A 191 -11.43 7.81 -3.73
C THR A 191 -11.66 8.10 -2.25
N HIS A 192 -10.90 7.40 -1.40
CA HIS A 192 -10.96 7.53 0.05
C HIS A 192 -9.61 7.95 0.64
N PRO A 193 -9.57 8.67 1.77
CA PRO A 193 -8.34 8.89 2.50
C PRO A 193 -7.90 7.61 3.21
N LEU A 194 -6.60 7.36 3.21
CA LEU A 194 -5.95 6.28 3.95
C LEU A 194 -4.83 6.88 4.80
N GLN A 195 -5.00 6.83 6.11
CA GLN A 195 -4.16 7.58 7.04
C GLN A 195 -3.10 6.71 7.70
N ALA A 196 -1.97 7.34 8.03
CA ALA A 196 -0.88 6.70 8.76
C ALA A 196 -0.14 7.72 9.63
N PHE A 197 0.61 7.22 10.59
CA PHE A 197 1.58 8.01 11.36
C PHE A 197 2.86 7.23 11.63
N VAL A 198 3.92 7.97 11.98
CA VAL A 198 5.17 7.41 12.51
C VAL A 198 5.49 8.01 13.86
N THR A 199 6.12 7.19 14.71
CA THR A 199 6.64 7.62 16.01
C THR A 199 8.06 8.15 15.89
N GLN A 200 8.61 8.71 16.97
CA GLN A 200 10.04 8.85 17.14
C GLN A 200 10.73 7.49 16.99
N SER A 201 12.02 7.50 16.65
CA SER A 201 12.83 6.28 16.59
C SER A 201 12.90 5.61 17.95
N TYR A 202 12.84 4.30 17.95
CA TYR A 202 12.99 3.42 19.09
C TYR A 202 14.05 2.36 18.79
N LYS A 203 14.53 1.67 19.82
CA LYS A 203 15.45 0.54 19.63
C LYS A 203 14.79 -0.52 18.73
N PRO A 204 15.55 -1.30 17.95
CA PRO A 204 15.00 -2.40 17.17
C PRO A 204 14.36 -3.43 18.11
N VAL A 205 13.04 -3.61 17.98
CA VAL A 205 12.27 -4.57 18.78
C VAL A 205 11.28 -5.35 17.95
N LEU A 206 10.73 -4.75 16.88
CA LEU A 206 9.69 -5.39 16.07
C LEU A 206 10.26 -5.82 14.71
N ASP A 207 10.55 -7.11 14.59
CA ASP A 207 11.04 -7.70 13.35
C ASP A 207 9.95 -8.20 12.41
N ARG A 208 8.69 -8.03 12.78
CA ARG A 208 7.54 -8.49 12.01
C ARG A 208 6.67 -7.32 11.58
N ILE A 209 5.96 -7.52 10.49
CA ILE A 209 4.83 -6.68 10.11
C ILE A 209 3.59 -7.32 10.72
N VAL A 210 2.81 -6.58 11.47
CA VAL A 210 1.61 -7.08 12.14
C VAL A 210 0.40 -6.33 11.62
N ALA A 211 -0.63 -7.05 11.21
CA ALA A 211 -1.89 -6.50 10.74
C ALA A 211 -3.06 -7.19 11.44
N SER A 212 -4.09 -6.43 11.79
CA SER A 212 -5.34 -6.93 12.33
C SER A 212 -6.51 -6.25 11.63
N ALA A 213 -7.35 -7.04 10.95
CA ALA A 213 -8.55 -6.53 10.31
C ALA A 213 -9.59 -6.08 11.34
N ASP A 214 -9.74 -6.78 12.46
CA ASP A 214 -10.66 -6.42 13.55
C ASP A 214 -10.33 -5.11 14.23
N LEU A 215 -9.04 -4.86 14.38
CA LEU A 215 -8.56 -3.62 14.98
C LEU A 215 -8.37 -2.52 13.93
N HIS A 216 -8.57 -2.83 12.64
CA HIS A 216 -8.34 -1.89 11.54
C HIS A 216 -6.97 -1.21 11.63
N ILE A 217 -5.92 -2.00 11.87
CA ILE A 217 -4.57 -1.50 12.10
C ILE A 217 -3.52 -2.39 11.46
N TYR A 218 -2.42 -1.81 11.06
CA TYR A 218 -1.17 -2.50 10.82
C TYR A 218 0.00 -1.71 11.42
N VAL A 219 1.00 -2.45 11.88
CA VAL A 219 2.19 -1.90 12.56
C VAL A 219 3.44 -2.56 11.98
N SER A 220 4.45 -1.76 11.71
CA SER A 220 5.79 -2.24 11.38
C SER A 220 6.85 -1.30 11.96
N GLN A 221 8.08 -1.76 12.07
CA GLN A 221 9.20 -0.91 12.47
C GLN A 221 10.11 -0.64 11.28
N SER A 222 10.42 0.62 11.02
CA SER A 222 11.33 1.02 9.95
C SER A 222 12.78 0.65 10.30
N ALA A 223 13.68 0.63 9.28
CA ALA A 223 15.10 0.40 9.51
C ALA A 223 15.76 1.49 10.37
N ARG A 224 15.14 2.66 10.53
CA ARG A 224 15.61 3.76 11.39
C ARG A 224 15.02 3.72 12.80
N GLY A 225 14.16 2.71 13.07
CA GLY A 225 13.57 2.48 14.38
C GLY A 225 12.19 3.12 14.58
N GLU A 226 11.65 3.93 13.67
CA GLU A 226 10.32 4.49 13.83
C GLU A 226 9.27 3.38 13.72
N MET A 227 8.26 3.40 14.60
CA MET A 227 7.06 2.58 14.44
C MET A 227 6.15 3.24 13.41
N LEU A 228 5.87 2.55 12.33
CA LEU A 228 4.95 2.95 11.28
C LEU A 228 3.60 2.30 11.56
N VAL A 229 2.59 3.12 11.71
CA VAL A 229 1.22 2.68 12.05
C VAL A 229 0.25 3.24 11.03
N GLY A 230 -0.56 2.38 10.46
CA GLY A 230 -1.63 2.75 9.55
C GLY A 230 -2.93 2.05 9.89
N ALA A 231 -4.01 2.52 9.31
CA ALA A 231 -5.34 1.99 9.54
C ALA A 231 -6.03 1.62 8.22
N GLU A 232 -7.25 1.14 8.35
CA GLU A 232 -8.16 0.96 7.23
C GLU A 232 -8.54 2.30 6.58
N ILE A 233 -9.21 2.18 5.45
CA ILE A 233 -9.72 3.28 4.65
C ILE A 233 -10.83 3.99 5.42
N ASP A 234 -10.75 5.30 5.49
CA ASP A 234 -11.83 6.10 6.07
C ASP A 234 -13.14 5.93 5.26
N PRO A 235 -14.31 5.91 5.93
CA PRO A 235 -15.58 5.59 5.27
C PRO A 235 -16.15 6.72 4.38
N TYR A 236 -15.47 7.86 4.29
CA TYR A 236 -15.91 9.00 3.50
C TYR A 236 -15.00 9.28 2.31
N THR A 237 -15.54 9.85 1.25
CA THR A 237 -14.79 10.21 0.05
C THR A 237 -14.10 11.54 0.24
N CYS A 238 -12.79 11.59 -0.02
CA CYS A 238 -12.04 12.82 0.12
C CYS A 238 -10.70 12.76 -0.63
N TYR A 239 -10.26 13.88 -1.17
CA TYR A 239 -8.92 14.06 -1.77
C TYR A 239 -7.92 14.73 -0.83
N SER A 240 -8.28 14.93 0.45
CA SER A 240 -7.38 15.53 1.43
C SER A 240 -6.20 14.60 1.74
N THR A 241 -5.01 15.15 1.74
CA THR A 241 -3.78 14.46 2.18
C THR A 241 -3.41 14.79 3.62
N ARG A 242 -4.32 15.44 4.36
CA ARG A 242 -4.16 15.76 5.79
C ARG A 242 -4.77 14.65 6.62
N SER A 243 -4.01 14.19 7.62
CA SER A 243 -4.52 13.27 8.64
C SER A 243 -5.36 14.01 9.69
N THR A 244 -6.17 13.27 10.44
CA THR A 244 -7.10 13.79 11.43
C THR A 244 -6.73 13.33 12.85
N PHE A 245 -7.08 14.13 13.85
CA PHE A 245 -6.86 13.76 15.25
C PHE A 245 -7.68 12.53 15.69
N PRO A 246 -8.95 12.37 15.31
CA PRO A 246 -9.70 11.16 15.62
C PRO A 246 -9.03 9.88 15.13
N PHE A 247 -8.47 9.88 13.90
CA PHE A 247 -7.68 8.77 13.38
C PHE A 247 -6.49 8.45 14.31
N VAL A 248 -5.67 9.46 14.61
CA VAL A 248 -4.47 9.27 15.44
C VAL A 248 -4.82 8.71 16.80
N SER A 249 -5.82 9.30 17.48
CA SER A 249 -6.26 8.88 18.81
C SER A 249 -6.74 7.41 18.82
N SER A 250 -7.61 7.06 17.88
CA SER A 250 -8.15 5.70 17.76
C SER A 250 -7.06 4.68 17.40
N CYS A 251 -6.23 5.00 16.41
CA CYS A 251 -5.20 4.10 15.91
C CYS A 251 -4.06 3.92 16.92
N ALA A 252 -3.69 4.97 17.66
CA ALA A 252 -2.70 4.88 18.73
C ALA A 252 -3.18 4.01 19.89
N ALA A 253 -4.44 4.11 20.31
CA ALA A 253 -5.02 3.25 21.34
C ALA A 253 -4.90 1.76 20.95
N ARG A 254 -5.32 1.42 19.73
CA ARG A 254 -5.22 0.04 19.21
C ARG A 254 -3.78 -0.44 19.08
N ALA A 255 -2.86 0.45 18.70
CA ALA A 255 -1.43 0.11 18.64
C ALA A 255 -0.86 -0.20 20.02
N ILE A 256 -1.30 0.53 21.06
CA ILE A 256 -0.91 0.29 22.46
C ILE A 256 -1.52 -1.02 22.99
N ASP A 257 -2.74 -1.37 22.60
CA ASP A 257 -3.36 -2.65 22.95
C ASP A 257 -2.54 -3.84 22.39
N LEU A 258 -1.99 -3.71 21.19
CA LEU A 258 -1.11 -4.73 20.60
C LEU A 258 0.32 -4.69 21.14
N PHE A 259 0.84 -3.49 21.38
CA PHE A 259 2.23 -3.24 21.75
C PHE A 259 2.31 -2.23 22.89
N PRO A 260 2.17 -2.63 24.16
CA PRO A 260 2.10 -1.71 25.31
C PRO A 260 3.29 -0.75 25.44
N PHE A 261 4.47 -1.12 24.94
CA PHE A 261 5.64 -0.24 24.94
C PHE A 261 5.43 1.04 24.12
N MET A 262 4.51 1.03 23.16
CA MET A 262 4.22 2.19 22.32
C MET A 262 3.56 3.34 23.08
N ALA A 263 2.99 3.10 24.26
CA ALA A 263 2.42 4.16 25.12
C ALA A 263 3.44 5.25 25.49
N ASN A 264 4.73 4.93 25.47
CA ASN A 264 5.81 5.87 25.81
C ASN A 264 6.44 6.55 24.58
N LEU A 265 5.97 6.26 23.38
CA LEU A 265 6.52 6.82 22.15
C LEU A 265 5.79 8.11 21.76
N ARG A 266 6.58 9.10 21.33
CA ARG A 266 6.02 10.35 20.80
C ARG A 266 5.70 10.19 19.32
N LEU A 267 4.56 10.72 18.91
CA LEU A 267 4.21 10.82 17.50
C LEU A 267 5.10 11.87 16.85
N LEU A 268 5.77 11.49 15.76
CA LEU A 268 6.66 12.38 15.02
C LEU A 268 5.94 13.03 13.83
N ARG A 269 5.15 12.28 13.10
CA ARG A 269 4.51 12.71 11.85
C ARG A 269 3.27 11.90 11.56
N GLN A 270 2.27 12.55 10.98
CA GLN A 270 1.05 11.93 10.48
C GLN A 270 0.73 12.45 9.06
N TRP A 271 0.05 11.65 8.26
CA TRP A 271 -0.37 12.02 6.89
C TRP A 271 -1.56 11.19 6.44
N SER A 272 -2.13 11.60 5.30
CA SER A 272 -3.10 10.81 4.55
C SER A 272 -2.64 10.63 3.10
N GLY A 273 -2.84 9.45 2.55
CA GLY A 273 -2.85 9.19 1.11
C GLY A 273 -4.26 9.20 0.57
N VAL A 274 -4.41 9.28 -0.74
CA VAL A 274 -5.67 9.06 -1.44
C VAL A 274 -5.63 7.68 -2.08
N CYS A 275 -6.63 6.85 -1.77
CA CYS A 275 -6.74 5.47 -2.20
C CYS A 275 -7.95 5.33 -3.12
N ASP A 276 -7.72 4.85 -4.32
CA ASP A 276 -8.72 4.55 -5.33
C ASP A 276 -9.28 3.15 -5.07
N MET A 277 -10.60 3.08 -4.84
CA MET A 277 -11.30 1.87 -4.49
C MET A 277 -12.24 1.46 -5.62
N THR A 278 -12.00 0.28 -6.17
CA THR A 278 -12.93 -0.41 -7.07
C THR A 278 -13.91 -1.28 -6.28
N PRO A 279 -15.06 -1.69 -6.85
CA PRO A 279 -16.05 -2.50 -6.15
C PRO A 279 -15.55 -3.85 -5.66
N ASP A 280 -14.55 -4.43 -6.34
CA ASP A 280 -13.95 -5.73 -6.04
C ASP A 280 -12.52 -5.64 -5.51
N TYR A 281 -12.04 -4.44 -5.21
CA TYR A 281 -10.67 -4.17 -4.74
C TYR A 281 -9.57 -4.60 -5.72
N SER A 282 -9.91 -4.72 -7.01
CA SER A 282 -8.96 -5.10 -8.06
C SER A 282 -8.55 -3.89 -8.92
N PRO A 283 -7.30 -3.84 -9.40
CA PRO A 283 -6.86 -2.71 -10.23
C PRO A 283 -7.55 -2.72 -11.59
N LEU A 284 -7.88 -1.54 -12.11
CA LEU A 284 -8.34 -1.34 -13.49
C LEU A 284 -7.14 -1.03 -14.39
N LEU A 285 -6.78 -1.99 -15.23
CA LEU A 285 -5.63 -1.89 -16.12
C LEU A 285 -6.05 -2.16 -17.57
N GLY A 286 -5.56 -1.35 -18.50
CA GLY A 286 -5.71 -1.65 -19.92
C GLY A 286 -6.28 -0.54 -20.80
N THR A 287 -6.90 -0.96 -21.89
CA THR A 287 -7.51 -0.09 -22.90
C THR A 287 -8.83 0.51 -22.44
N THR A 288 -9.18 1.64 -23.02
CA THR A 288 -10.49 2.29 -22.80
C THR A 288 -11.27 2.41 -24.11
N PRO A 289 -12.57 2.75 -24.07
CA PRO A 289 -13.33 3.10 -25.26
C PRO A 289 -12.77 4.29 -26.05
N VAL A 290 -11.95 5.15 -25.41
CA VAL A 290 -11.24 6.23 -26.10
C VAL A 290 -9.95 5.67 -26.68
N GLY A 291 -9.81 5.65 -27.98
CA GLY A 291 -8.61 5.11 -28.65
C GLY A 291 -7.32 5.79 -28.17
N GLN A 292 -6.25 5.02 -27.96
CA GLN A 292 -4.95 5.52 -27.48
C GLN A 292 -4.96 6.17 -26.10
N PHE A 293 -6.01 5.94 -25.29
CA PHE A 293 -6.07 6.32 -23.90
C PHE A 293 -6.14 5.07 -23.02
N PHE A 294 -5.18 4.90 -22.12
CA PHE A 294 -4.99 3.72 -21.28
C PHE A 294 -5.06 4.08 -19.80
N LEU A 295 -5.43 3.11 -18.96
CA LEU A 295 -5.46 3.23 -17.50
C LEU A 295 -4.45 2.26 -16.86
N SER A 296 -3.87 2.70 -15.73
CA SER A 296 -3.04 1.89 -14.83
C SER A 296 -3.20 2.33 -13.38
#